data_445972206b0c4fe479787f3364d06f0f
#
_entry.id   445972206b0c4fe479787f3364d06f0f
#
_cell.length_a   1.000
_cell.length_b   1.000
_cell.length_c   1.000
_cell.angle_alpha   90.00
_cell.angle_beta   90.00
_cell.angle_gamma   90.00
#
_symmetry.space_group_name_H-M   'P 1'
#
loop_
_entity.id
_entity.type
_entity.pdbx_description
1 polymer ?
#
loop_
_entity_poly.entity_id
_entity_poly.type
_entity_poly.pdbx_seq_one_letter_code
_entity_poly.pdbx_strand_id
1 'polypeptide(L)'
;IGIASVGWCLLGENRIIDLGVRAFDKAETAKEGDPLNLTRRMARLARHRLAQRAWRLKKLTRELKRHGMIDDNRFFQPANPTSVSPWELRLEGLNRKLERDEWARVIYHLCKHRGFHWVSRAEEKQAEGDAKSEGGKVKQGLAGTRRRMEEKGYRSAAEMVLAEFPEAQRNKQGEYTKALSRVLLGDELRQLFAQQRKLGNTFAAEALEALILGNGDRKSGLFWQQKPPLSGADLLKMLGKCTFEKTEYRAPKAGFTAERHVWLTRMNNLRIVVDGVTRPLNDVERALALPLPYQQAGDFTYKQLAAALHKAG
;
A
#
# COMPACT_ATOMS: atom_id res chain seq x y z
N ILE A 1 13.83 20.62 7.98
CA ILE A 1 12.90 21.18 7.01
C ILE A 1 11.60 20.45 7.18
N GLY A 2 10.55 21.18 7.58
CA GLY A 2 9.17 20.65 7.67
C GLY A 2 8.40 20.87 6.36
N ILE A 3 7.13 20.44 6.35
CA ILE A 3 6.23 20.63 5.20
C ILE A 3 5.89 22.12 4.99
N ALA A 4 5.80 22.88 6.09
CA ALA A 4 5.43 24.29 6.10
C ALA A 4 6.42 25.14 6.92
N SER A 5 7.65 24.67 7.15
CA SER A 5 8.64 25.44 7.91
C SER A 5 10.07 25.03 7.61
N VAL A 6 10.98 26.00 7.77
CA VAL A 6 12.42 25.78 7.75
C VAL A 6 12.97 26.25 9.11
N GLY A 7 13.50 25.32 9.89
CA GLY A 7 14.25 25.64 11.09
C GLY A 7 15.72 25.90 10.77
N TRP A 8 16.31 26.84 11.47
CA TRP A 8 17.74 27.18 11.40
C TRP A 8 18.31 27.29 12.81
N CYS A 9 19.58 27.04 12.94
CA CYS A 9 20.31 27.17 14.20
C CYS A 9 21.72 27.70 13.93
N LEU A 10 22.13 28.65 14.69
CA LEU A 10 23.51 29.17 14.73
C LEU A 10 24.22 28.56 15.93
N LEU A 11 25.30 27.82 15.68
CA LEU A 11 26.08 27.13 16.70
C LEU A 11 27.39 27.86 16.93
N GLY A 12 27.75 28.09 18.18
CA GLY A 12 29.14 28.39 18.62
C GLY A 12 29.87 27.11 19.03
N GLU A 13 31.11 27.23 19.45
CA GLU A 13 31.95 26.07 19.79
C GLU A 13 31.29 25.12 20.82
N ASN A 14 30.64 25.67 21.85
CA ASN A 14 30.03 24.88 22.93
C ASN A 14 28.60 25.33 23.27
N ARG A 15 27.95 26.13 22.44
CA ARG A 15 26.61 26.64 22.73
C ARG A 15 25.81 26.94 21.45
N ILE A 16 24.52 26.86 21.57
CA ILE A 16 23.60 27.41 20.57
C ILE A 16 23.60 28.93 20.76
N ILE A 17 24.00 29.66 19.73
CA ILE A 17 24.01 31.14 19.74
C ILE A 17 22.60 31.64 19.46
N ASP A 18 21.96 31.08 18.45
CA ASP A 18 20.62 31.46 18.06
C ASP A 18 19.93 30.33 17.30
N LEU A 19 18.60 30.30 17.34
CA LEU A 19 17.81 29.36 16.59
C LEU A 19 16.43 29.97 16.23
N GLY A 20 15.92 29.59 15.12
CA GLY A 20 14.64 30.10 14.69
C GLY A 20 13.95 29.20 13.70
N VAL A 21 12.70 29.52 13.42
CA VAL A 21 11.87 28.85 12.42
C VAL A 21 11.23 29.89 11.52
N ARG A 22 11.39 29.71 10.22
CA ARG A 22 10.56 30.39 9.24
C ARG A 22 9.41 29.50 8.86
N ALA A 23 8.22 29.85 9.29
CA ALA A 23 6.99 29.18 8.90
C ALA A 23 6.45 29.80 7.59
N PHE A 24 5.82 28.95 6.79
CA PHE A 24 5.10 29.32 5.58
C PHE A 24 3.62 28.96 5.78
N ASP A 25 2.77 29.39 4.89
CA ASP A 25 1.39 28.96 4.85
C ASP A 25 1.31 27.44 4.72
N LYS A 26 0.25 26.84 5.27
CA LYS A 26 0.07 25.39 5.22
C LYS A 26 0.10 24.91 3.78
N ALA A 27 0.90 23.88 3.53
CA ALA A 27 0.99 23.23 2.23
C ALA A 27 -0.24 22.32 1.98
N GLU A 28 -1.42 22.90 2.12
CA GLU A 28 -2.73 22.25 2.00
C GLU A 28 -3.58 22.95 0.96
N THR A 29 -4.51 22.23 0.34
CA THR A 29 -5.50 22.81 -0.58
C THR A 29 -6.49 23.68 0.18
N ALA A 30 -6.92 24.80 -0.40
CA ALA A 30 -7.78 25.77 0.27
C ALA A 30 -9.19 25.22 0.59
N LYS A 31 -9.71 24.26 -0.21
CA LYS A 31 -11.07 23.71 -0.04
C LYS A 31 -11.13 22.46 0.84
N GLU A 32 -10.19 21.52 0.64
CA GLU A 32 -10.29 20.18 1.18
C GLU A 32 -9.25 19.91 2.29
N GLY A 33 -8.30 20.83 2.49
CA GLY A 33 -7.22 20.66 3.46
C GLY A 33 -6.24 19.54 3.10
N ASP A 34 -6.29 19.04 1.86
CA ASP A 34 -5.40 17.99 1.39
C ASP A 34 -3.96 18.49 1.23
N PRO A 35 -2.95 17.71 1.63
CA PRO A 35 -1.56 18.08 1.41
C PRO A 35 -1.24 18.29 -0.07
N LEU A 36 -0.64 19.42 -0.45
CA LEU A 36 -0.26 19.72 -1.84
C LEU A 36 0.62 18.64 -2.49
N ASN A 37 1.33 17.84 -1.69
CA ASN A 37 2.13 16.73 -2.19
C ASN A 37 1.33 15.44 -2.45
N LEU A 38 0.02 15.40 -2.12
CA LEU A 38 -0.83 14.21 -2.24
C LEU A 38 -0.84 13.69 -3.69
N THR A 39 -1.11 14.55 -4.65
CA THR A 39 -1.13 14.19 -6.08
C THR A 39 0.17 13.56 -6.54
N ARG A 40 1.31 14.16 -6.17
CA ARG A 40 2.64 13.62 -6.48
C ARG A 40 2.89 12.27 -5.80
N ARG A 41 2.45 12.11 -4.55
CA ARG A 41 2.52 10.84 -3.80
C ARG A 41 1.71 9.75 -4.48
N MET A 42 0.47 10.04 -4.86
CA MET A 42 -0.42 9.10 -5.56
C MET A 42 0.16 8.68 -6.91
N ALA A 43 0.64 9.62 -7.71
CA ALA A 43 1.30 9.34 -8.98
C ALA A 43 2.56 8.46 -8.80
N ARG A 44 3.37 8.71 -7.76
CA ARG A 44 4.53 7.88 -7.43
C ARG A 44 4.13 6.46 -7.04
N LEU A 45 3.11 6.30 -6.20
CA LEU A 45 2.59 4.99 -5.81
C LEU A 45 2.06 4.20 -7.01
N ALA A 46 1.34 4.86 -7.92
CA ALA A 46 0.86 4.24 -9.16
C ALA A 46 2.03 3.75 -10.03
N ARG A 47 3.06 4.58 -10.25
CA ARG A 47 4.27 4.16 -10.99
C ARG A 47 4.98 2.98 -10.34
N HIS A 48 5.11 2.96 -9.01
CA HIS A 48 5.71 1.83 -8.29
C HIS A 48 4.90 0.53 -8.48
N ARG A 49 3.57 0.60 -8.40
CA ARG A 49 2.71 -0.57 -8.64
C ARG A 49 2.86 -1.10 -10.07
N LEU A 50 2.89 -0.20 -11.05
CA LEU A 50 3.11 -0.57 -12.46
C LEU A 50 4.49 -1.19 -12.69
N ALA A 51 5.55 -0.59 -12.15
CA ALA A 51 6.91 -1.11 -12.26
C ALA A 51 7.06 -2.51 -11.63
N GLN A 52 6.50 -2.74 -10.44
CA GLN A 52 6.51 -4.04 -9.79
C GLN A 52 5.74 -5.10 -10.57
N ARG A 53 4.60 -4.72 -11.17
CA ARG A 53 3.83 -5.60 -12.05
C ARG A 53 4.63 -5.96 -13.31
N ALA A 54 5.21 -4.96 -13.97
CA ALA A 54 6.03 -5.17 -15.18
C ALA A 54 7.23 -6.08 -14.89
N TRP A 55 7.94 -5.84 -13.79
CA TRP A 55 9.07 -6.67 -13.37
C TRP A 55 8.67 -8.13 -13.16
N ARG A 56 7.57 -8.38 -12.44
CA ARG A 56 7.05 -9.73 -12.20
C ARG A 56 6.69 -10.44 -13.50
N LEU A 57 5.99 -9.75 -14.40
CA LEU A 57 5.60 -10.31 -15.70
C LEU A 57 6.81 -10.59 -16.59
N LYS A 58 7.82 -9.71 -16.57
CA LYS A 58 9.08 -9.95 -17.27
C LYS A 58 9.80 -11.19 -16.74
N LYS A 59 9.80 -11.40 -15.41
CA LYS A 59 10.35 -12.62 -14.82
C LYS A 59 9.55 -13.86 -15.24
N LEU A 60 8.22 -13.81 -15.17
CA LEU A 60 7.36 -14.89 -15.64
C LEU A 60 7.61 -15.25 -17.10
N THR A 61 7.65 -14.26 -17.99
CA THR A 61 7.90 -14.48 -19.41
C THR A 61 9.24 -15.20 -19.65
N ARG A 62 10.29 -14.84 -18.90
CA ARG A 62 11.58 -15.53 -18.99
C ARG A 62 11.50 -16.99 -18.57
N GLU A 63 10.75 -17.28 -17.49
CA GLU A 63 10.57 -18.65 -17.02
C GLU A 63 9.73 -19.47 -18.03
N LEU A 64 8.64 -18.91 -18.57
CA LEU A 64 7.86 -19.57 -19.61
C LEU A 64 8.70 -19.88 -20.85
N LYS A 65 9.62 -18.97 -21.24
CA LYS A 65 10.57 -19.24 -22.31
C LYS A 65 11.57 -20.36 -21.96
N ARG A 66 12.11 -20.39 -20.74
CA ARG A 66 13.01 -21.46 -20.29
C ARG A 66 12.36 -22.83 -20.31
N HIS A 67 11.06 -22.88 -20.01
CA HIS A 67 10.26 -24.11 -20.05
C HIS A 67 9.74 -24.43 -21.47
N GLY A 68 10.19 -23.74 -22.50
CA GLY A 68 9.81 -24.01 -23.89
C GLY A 68 8.36 -23.68 -24.24
N MET A 69 7.66 -22.94 -23.39
CA MET A 69 6.23 -22.63 -23.59
C MET A 69 6.00 -21.47 -24.55
N ILE A 70 6.99 -20.64 -24.76
CA ILE A 70 6.96 -19.51 -25.70
C ILE A 70 8.32 -19.37 -26.37
N ASP A 71 8.34 -18.94 -27.62
CA ASP A 71 9.57 -18.79 -28.39
C ASP A 71 10.19 -17.40 -28.23
N ASP A 72 9.35 -16.36 -28.09
CA ASP A 72 9.78 -14.96 -27.93
C ASP A 72 9.14 -14.30 -26.71
N ASN A 73 9.90 -13.39 -26.09
CA ASN A 73 9.42 -12.54 -24.99
C ASN A 73 8.30 -11.57 -25.43
N ARG A 74 8.13 -11.36 -26.73
CA ARG A 74 7.05 -10.53 -27.32
C ARG A 74 5.72 -11.26 -27.46
N PHE A 75 5.67 -12.57 -27.18
CA PHE A 75 4.48 -13.41 -27.34
C PHE A 75 3.19 -12.81 -26.74
N PHE A 76 3.29 -12.10 -25.62
CA PHE A 76 2.15 -11.48 -24.94
C PHE A 76 1.87 -10.03 -25.35
N GLN A 77 2.53 -9.50 -26.39
CA GLN A 77 2.26 -8.14 -26.87
C GLN A 77 0.96 -8.09 -27.70
N PRO A 78 0.29 -6.91 -27.77
CA PRO A 78 -1.04 -6.79 -28.37
C PRO A 78 -1.14 -7.10 -29.87
N ALA A 79 -0.02 -7.24 -30.56
CA ALA A 79 0.04 -7.44 -32.01
C ALA A 79 -0.43 -8.84 -32.51
N ASN A 80 -0.89 -9.71 -31.60
CA ASN A 80 -1.38 -11.03 -31.98
C ASN A 80 -2.87 -11.16 -31.62
N PRO A 81 -3.79 -10.68 -32.48
CA PRO A 81 -5.22 -10.61 -32.20
C PRO A 81 -5.95 -11.96 -32.28
N THR A 82 -5.26 -13.02 -32.64
CA THR A 82 -5.87 -14.34 -32.81
C THR A 82 -5.96 -15.06 -31.50
N SER A 83 -7.02 -14.94 -30.75
CA SER A 83 -7.24 -15.98 -29.77
C SER A 83 -8.53 -15.83 -29.00
N VAL A 84 -9.09 -16.96 -28.73
CA VAL A 84 -10.02 -17.26 -27.67
C VAL A 84 -9.65 -16.46 -26.42
N SER A 85 -10.64 -15.88 -25.77
CA SER A 85 -10.44 -15.09 -24.56
C SER A 85 -9.67 -15.90 -23.52
N PRO A 86 -8.71 -15.30 -22.78
CA PRO A 86 -8.07 -16.01 -21.68
C PRO A 86 -9.03 -16.50 -20.60
N TRP A 87 -10.21 -15.95 -20.50
CA TRP A 87 -11.26 -16.41 -19.61
C TRP A 87 -11.87 -17.74 -20.10
N GLU A 88 -12.14 -17.82 -21.40
CA GLU A 88 -12.62 -19.05 -22.06
C GLU A 88 -11.58 -20.16 -21.96
N LEU A 89 -10.32 -19.87 -22.26
CA LEU A 89 -9.22 -20.83 -22.11
C LEU A 89 -9.08 -21.36 -20.67
N ARG A 90 -9.34 -20.55 -19.66
CA ARG A 90 -9.32 -21.00 -18.25
C ARG A 90 -10.45 -21.98 -17.96
N LEU A 91 -11.63 -21.75 -18.53
CA LEU A 91 -12.77 -22.67 -18.42
C LEU A 91 -12.51 -23.97 -19.20
N GLU A 92 -12.08 -23.84 -20.45
CA GLU A 92 -11.77 -24.98 -21.31
C GLU A 92 -10.64 -25.85 -20.75
N GLY A 93 -9.64 -25.23 -20.11
CA GLY A 93 -8.52 -25.93 -19.48
C GLY A 93 -8.91 -26.85 -18.32
N LEU A 94 -10.12 -26.74 -17.78
CA LEU A 94 -10.68 -27.68 -16.84
C LEU A 94 -11.28 -28.94 -17.52
N ASN A 95 -11.52 -28.90 -18.83
CA ASN A 95 -12.23 -29.93 -19.56
C ASN A 95 -11.38 -30.60 -20.66
N ARG A 96 -10.44 -29.84 -21.26
CA ARG A 96 -9.55 -30.34 -22.31
C ARG A 96 -8.10 -30.00 -22.06
N LYS A 97 -7.21 -30.75 -22.67
CA LYS A 97 -5.79 -30.40 -22.76
C LYS A 97 -5.66 -29.11 -23.55
N LEU A 98 -4.95 -28.13 -22.99
CA LEU A 98 -4.60 -26.89 -23.66
C LEU A 98 -3.33 -27.07 -24.47
N GLU A 99 -3.27 -26.42 -25.62
CA GLU A 99 -2.05 -26.31 -26.41
C GLU A 99 -0.98 -25.47 -25.66
N ARG A 100 0.27 -25.60 -26.07
CA ARG A 100 1.40 -24.92 -25.49
C ARG A 100 1.16 -23.41 -25.29
N ASP A 101 0.69 -22.78 -26.33
CA ASP A 101 0.46 -21.32 -26.38
C ASP A 101 -0.75 -20.89 -25.55
N GLU A 102 -1.80 -21.69 -25.59
CA GLU A 102 -3.01 -21.47 -24.77
C GLU A 102 -2.69 -21.56 -23.29
N TRP A 103 -1.93 -22.58 -22.89
CA TRP A 103 -1.53 -22.77 -21.51
C TRP A 103 -0.62 -21.62 -21.00
N ALA A 104 0.32 -21.17 -21.83
CA ALA A 104 1.13 -20.00 -21.53
C ALA A 104 0.29 -18.73 -21.30
N ARG A 105 -0.75 -18.53 -22.13
CA ARG A 105 -1.69 -17.39 -22.00
C ARG A 105 -2.51 -17.46 -20.72
N VAL A 106 -3.00 -18.63 -20.34
CA VAL A 106 -3.73 -18.84 -19.08
C VAL A 106 -2.86 -18.47 -17.87
N ILE A 107 -1.65 -19.00 -17.77
CA ILE A 107 -0.71 -18.71 -16.69
C ILE A 107 -0.39 -17.21 -16.65
N TYR A 108 -0.07 -16.63 -17.80
CA TYR A 108 0.25 -15.21 -17.89
C TYR A 108 -0.94 -14.33 -17.47
N HIS A 109 -2.16 -14.65 -17.90
CA HIS A 109 -3.37 -13.92 -17.56
C HIS A 109 -3.63 -13.94 -16.04
N LEU A 110 -3.56 -15.10 -15.40
CA LEU A 110 -3.71 -15.24 -13.95
C LEU A 110 -2.63 -14.50 -13.18
N CYS A 111 -1.37 -14.59 -13.59
CA CYS A 111 -0.27 -13.84 -12.97
C CYS A 111 -0.34 -12.33 -13.21
N LYS A 112 -0.94 -11.89 -14.30
CA LYS A 112 -1.18 -10.47 -14.62
C LYS A 112 -2.32 -9.89 -13.81
N HIS A 113 -3.40 -10.65 -13.62
CA HIS A 113 -4.64 -10.25 -12.97
C HIS A 113 -4.92 -11.10 -11.71
N ARG A 114 -4.02 -11.02 -10.75
CA ARG A 114 -3.97 -11.86 -9.53
C ARG A 114 -5.12 -11.66 -8.54
N GLY A 115 -6.03 -10.74 -8.80
CA GLY A 115 -7.08 -10.40 -7.86
C GLY A 115 -6.59 -9.56 -6.67
N PHE A 116 -7.53 -9.25 -5.80
CA PHE A 116 -7.26 -8.47 -4.60
C PHE A 116 -6.50 -9.31 -3.57
N HIS A 117 -5.57 -8.65 -2.91
CA HIS A 117 -4.83 -9.27 -1.83
C HIS A 117 -5.77 -9.46 -0.62
N TRP A 118 -5.37 -10.43 0.20
CA TRP A 118 -6.07 -10.87 1.39
C TRP A 118 -6.85 -9.77 2.13
N VAL A 119 -8.10 -10.07 2.44
CA VAL A 119 -8.96 -9.33 3.35
C VAL A 119 -9.35 -10.33 4.43
N SER A 120 -9.19 -9.97 5.70
CA SER A 120 -9.57 -10.85 6.80
C SER A 120 -11.10 -10.99 6.88
N ARG A 121 -11.58 -12.13 7.42
CA ARG A 121 -13.02 -12.30 7.68
C ARG A 121 -13.59 -11.21 8.59
N ALA A 122 -12.77 -10.71 9.53
CA ALA A 122 -13.16 -9.61 10.40
C ALA A 122 -13.33 -8.30 9.61
N GLU A 123 -12.42 -8.02 8.65
CA GLU A 123 -12.53 -6.86 7.77
C GLU A 123 -13.69 -6.98 6.78
N GLU A 124 -14.02 -8.19 6.32
CA GLU A 124 -15.21 -8.45 5.49
C GLU A 124 -16.49 -8.10 6.26
N LYS A 125 -16.62 -8.52 7.54
CA LYS A 125 -17.76 -8.19 8.40
C LYS A 125 -17.86 -6.68 8.71
N GLN A 126 -16.73 -6.02 8.96
CA GLN A 126 -16.71 -4.56 9.17
C GLN A 126 -17.13 -3.78 7.91
N ALA A 127 -16.89 -4.33 6.73
CA ALA A 127 -17.24 -3.68 5.47
C ALA A 127 -18.75 -3.64 5.20
N GLU A 128 -19.54 -4.48 5.84
CA GLU A 128 -21.00 -4.41 5.76
C GLU A 128 -21.54 -3.07 6.30
N GLY A 129 -20.83 -2.43 7.25
CA GLY A 129 -21.14 -1.10 7.78
C GLY A 129 -20.57 0.08 6.98
N ASP A 130 -19.57 -0.13 6.13
CA ASP A 130 -18.85 0.94 5.41
C ASP A 130 -19.01 0.86 3.88
N ALA A 131 -20.26 0.79 3.42
CA ALA A 131 -20.60 0.72 1.99
C ALA A 131 -20.20 1.97 1.18
N LYS A 132 -19.89 3.08 1.83
CA LYS A 132 -19.63 4.36 1.16
C LYS A 132 -18.18 4.53 0.72
N SER A 133 -17.22 3.93 1.44
CA SER A 133 -15.80 4.02 1.07
C SER A 133 -15.46 3.10 -0.12
N GLU A 134 -14.44 3.46 -0.91
CA GLU A 134 -13.93 2.57 -1.97
C GLU A 134 -13.46 1.22 -1.42
N GLY A 135 -12.84 1.23 -0.25
CA GLY A 135 -12.40 0.02 0.46
C GLY A 135 -13.58 -0.88 0.84
N GLY A 136 -14.68 -0.31 1.32
CA GLY A 136 -15.92 -1.02 1.63
C GLY A 136 -16.55 -1.65 0.39
N LYS A 137 -16.65 -0.91 -0.71
CA LYS A 137 -17.17 -1.43 -2.00
C LYS A 137 -16.37 -2.62 -2.53
N VAL A 138 -15.03 -2.58 -2.43
CA VAL A 138 -14.17 -3.70 -2.83
C VAL A 138 -14.45 -4.93 -1.97
N LYS A 139 -14.56 -4.76 -0.64
CA LYS A 139 -14.81 -5.86 0.29
C LYS A 139 -16.18 -6.49 0.05
N GLN A 140 -17.22 -5.67 -0.17
CA GLN A 140 -18.56 -6.14 -0.55
C GLN A 140 -18.54 -6.91 -1.87
N GLY A 141 -17.80 -6.42 -2.88
CA GLY A 141 -17.63 -7.12 -4.15
C GLY A 141 -16.97 -8.48 -3.97
N LEU A 142 -15.96 -8.60 -3.12
CA LEU A 142 -15.29 -9.87 -2.79
C LEU A 142 -16.22 -10.84 -2.07
N ALA A 143 -16.99 -10.36 -1.09
CA ALA A 143 -17.98 -11.15 -0.36
C ALA A 143 -19.10 -11.63 -1.31
N GLY A 144 -19.60 -10.74 -2.17
CA GLY A 144 -20.61 -11.08 -3.18
C GLY A 144 -20.10 -12.12 -4.19
N THR A 145 -18.85 -12.04 -4.61
CA THR A 145 -18.24 -13.04 -5.50
C THR A 145 -18.12 -14.40 -4.81
N ARG A 146 -17.67 -14.43 -3.56
CA ARG A 146 -17.59 -15.67 -2.77
C ARG A 146 -18.97 -16.32 -2.64
N ARG A 147 -20.00 -15.55 -2.27
CA ARG A 147 -21.37 -16.02 -2.14
C ARG A 147 -21.88 -16.65 -3.44
N ARG A 148 -21.68 -15.99 -4.60
CA ARG A 148 -22.06 -16.55 -5.90
C ARG A 148 -21.36 -17.88 -6.21
N MET A 149 -20.06 -17.97 -5.89
CA MET A 149 -19.30 -19.21 -6.06
C MET A 149 -19.89 -20.37 -5.24
N GLU A 150 -20.24 -20.09 -3.98
CA GLU A 150 -20.78 -21.09 -3.03
C GLU A 150 -22.23 -21.48 -3.40
N GLU A 151 -23.12 -20.50 -3.64
CA GLU A 151 -24.54 -20.74 -3.90
C GLU A 151 -24.80 -21.44 -5.24
N LYS A 152 -24.02 -21.12 -6.28
CA LYS A 152 -24.22 -21.66 -7.63
C LYS A 152 -23.26 -22.80 -7.98
N GLY A 153 -22.33 -23.14 -7.09
CA GLY A 153 -21.43 -24.28 -7.25
C GLY A 153 -20.45 -24.16 -8.42
N TYR A 154 -20.05 -22.93 -8.79
CA TYR A 154 -19.07 -22.74 -9.85
C TYR A 154 -17.72 -23.38 -9.51
N ARG A 155 -17.14 -24.12 -10.45
CA ARG A 155 -15.86 -24.82 -10.29
C ARG A 155 -14.66 -23.87 -10.26
N SER A 156 -14.78 -22.71 -10.92
CA SER A 156 -13.70 -21.74 -11.03
C SER A 156 -14.22 -20.30 -11.12
N ALA A 157 -13.34 -19.34 -10.81
CA ALA A 157 -13.68 -17.93 -11.00
C ALA A 157 -13.92 -17.58 -12.47
N ALA A 158 -13.28 -18.26 -13.40
CA ALA A 158 -13.53 -18.06 -14.83
C ALA A 158 -14.94 -18.49 -15.22
N GLU A 159 -15.40 -19.67 -14.75
CA GLU A 159 -16.75 -20.16 -14.99
C GLU A 159 -17.79 -19.17 -14.46
N MET A 160 -17.66 -18.71 -13.23
CA MET A 160 -18.55 -17.74 -12.63
C MET A 160 -18.58 -16.41 -13.43
N VAL A 161 -17.40 -15.90 -13.81
CA VAL A 161 -17.32 -14.62 -14.53
C VAL A 161 -17.93 -14.71 -15.93
N LEU A 162 -17.73 -15.82 -16.64
CA LEU A 162 -18.32 -16.02 -17.96
C LEU A 162 -19.83 -16.23 -17.90
N ALA A 163 -20.32 -16.95 -16.89
CA ALA A 163 -21.75 -17.20 -16.70
C ALA A 163 -22.52 -15.94 -16.27
N GLU A 164 -21.96 -15.18 -15.31
CA GLU A 164 -22.65 -14.03 -14.70
C GLU A 164 -22.42 -12.72 -15.46
N PHE A 165 -21.32 -12.60 -16.21
CA PHE A 165 -20.88 -11.35 -16.82
C PHE A 165 -20.32 -11.57 -18.24
N PRO A 166 -21.11 -12.16 -19.16
CA PRO A 166 -20.63 -12.50 -20.51
C PRO A 166 -20.15 -11.28 -21.29
N GLU A 167 -20.80 -10.13 -21.14
CA GLU A 167 -20.49 -8.91 -21.89
C GLU A 167 -19.22 -8.20 -21.39
N ALA A 168 -18.87 -8.33 -20.12
CA ALA A 168 -17.75 -7.61 -19.54
C ALA A 168 -17.14 -8.34 -18.33
N GLN A 169 -16.06 -9.07 -18.55
CA GLN A 169 -15.39 -9.90 -17.53
C GLN A 169 -14.55 -9.08 -16.52
N ARG A 170 -14.43 -7.76 -16.68
CA ARG A 170 -13.64 -6.90 -15.79
C ARG A 170 -14.49 -5.81 -15.18
N ASN A 171 -14.14 -5.42 -13.95
CA ASN A 171 -14.68 -4.22 -13.34
C ASN A 171 -14.28 -2.99 -14.15
N LYS A 172 -15.22 -2.09 -14.39
CA LYS A 172 -14.97 -0.72 -14.84
C LYS A 172 -14.64 0.15 -13.62
N GLN A 173 -14.19 1.37 -13.86
CA GLN A 173 -13.85 2.31 -12.80
C GLN A 173 -15.05 2.54 -11.86
N GLY A 174 -14.84 2.34 -10.56
CA GLY A 174 -15.88 2.50 -9.53
C GLY A 174 -16.81 1.29 -9.34
N GLU A 175 -16.73 0.25 -10.19
CA GLU A 175 -17.46 -1.00 -10.03
C GLU A 175 -16.56 -2.08 -9.42
N TYR A 176 -17.11 -2.84 -8.49
CA TYR A 176 -16.40 -3.95 -7.82
C TYR A 176 -17.22 -5.25 -7.76
N THR A 177 -18.31 -5.33 -8.52
CA THR A 177 -19.21 -6.51 -8.58
C THR A 177 -18.51 -7.79 -9.01
N LYS A 178 -17.41 -7.65 -9.77
CA LYS A 178 -16.56 -8.73 -10.30
C LYS A 178 -15.22 -8.79 -9.57
N ALA A 179 -15.19 -8.39 -8.30
CA ALA A 179 -13.96 -8.40 -7.50
C ALA A 179 -13.59 -9.85 -7.14
N LEU A 180 -12.41 -10.28 -7.55
CA LEU A 180 -11.89 -11.63 -7.30
C LEU A 180 -10.75 -11.56 -6.29
N SER A 181 -10.78 -12.46 -5.30
CA SER A 181 -9.69 -12.58 -4.35
C SER A 181 -8.50 -13.31 -4.96
N ARG A 182 -7.30 -13.01 -4.45
CA ARG A 182 -6.07 -13.69 -4.90
C ARG A 182 -6.06 -15.16 -4.48
N VAL A 183 -6.69 -15.50 -3.37
CA VAL A 183 -6.82 -16.88 -2.91
C VAL A 183 -7.62 -17.67 -3.92
N LEU A 184 -8.81 -17.19 -4.28
CA LEU A 184 -9.67 -17.85 -5.27
C LEU A 184 -8.96 -18.09 -6.61
N LEU A 185 -8.23 -17.08 -7.11
CA LEU A 185 -7.48 -17.23 -8.36
C LEU A 185 -6.23 -18.11 -8.23
N GLY A 186 -5.64 -18.19 -7.05
CA GLY A 186 -4.55 -19.12 -6.74
C GLY A 186 -5.03 -20.57 -6.71
N ASP A 187 -6.19 -20.81 -6.13
CA ASP A 187 -6.82 -22.12 -6.07
C ASP A 187 -7.25 -22.59 -7.46
N GLU A 188 -7.82 -21.69 -8.27
CA GLU A 188 -8.11 -21.99 -9.68
C GLU A 188 -6.83 -22.35 -10.46
N LEU A 189 -5.74 -21.64 -10.25
CA LEU A 189 -4.48 -21.94 -10.92
C LEU A 189 -3.92 -23.31 -10.51
N ARG A 190 -4.01 -23.69 -9.23
CA ARG A 190 -3.66 -25.07 -8.77
C ARG A 190 -4.53 -26.12 -9.41
N GLN A 191 -5.83 -25.88 -9.45
CA GLN A 191 -6.80 -26.79 -10.08
C GLN A 191 -6.49 -26.98 -11.56
N LEU A 192 -6.18 -25.90 -12.27
CA LEU A 192 -5.79 -25.95 -13.69
C LEU A 192 -4.49 -26.74 -13.89
N PHE A 193 -3.45 -26.53 -13.07
CA PHE A 193 -2.23 -27.33 -13.15
C PHE A 193 -2.50 -28.81 -12.92
N ALA A 194 -3.26 -29.15 -11.90
CA ALA A 194 -3.62 -30.55 -11.59
C ALA A 194 -4.43 -31.19 -12.73
N GLN A 195 -5.39 -30.46 -13.28
CA GLN A 195 -6.22 -30.97 -14.37
C GLN A 195 -5.44 -31.13 -15.67
N GLN A 196 -4.61 -30.17 -16.03
CA GLN A 196 -3.76 -30.22 -17.22
C GLN A 196 -2.77 -31.40 -17.15
N ARG A 197 -2.22 -31.72 -15.96
CA ARG A 197 -1.39 -32.92 -15.77
C ARG A 197 -2.18 -34.20 -15.99
N LYS A 198 -3.40 -34.29 -15.47
CA LYS A 198 -4.29 -35.45 -15.70
C LYS A 198 -4.61 -35.65 -17.18
N LEU A 199 -4.73 -34.57 -17.94
CA LEU A 199 -4.98 -34.57 -19.37
C LEU A 199 -3.70 -34.79 -20.23
N GLY A 200 -2.56 -35.04 -19.59
CA GLY A 200 -1.30 -35.32 -20.27
C GLY A 200 -0.62 -34.10 -20.88
N ASN A 201 -0.84 -32.90 -20.30
CA ASN A 201 -0.11 -31.69 -20.71
C ASN A 201 1.28 -31.67 -20.12
N THR A 202 2.30 -31.92 -20.91
CA THR A 202 3.70 -31.97 -20.51
C THR A 202 4.22 -30.61 -20.01
N PHE A 203 3.62 -29.52 -20.40
CA PHE A 203 3.96 -28.16 -19.94
C PHE A 203 3.39 -27.81 -18.56
N ALA A 204 2.49 -28.63 -18.02
CA ALA A 204 1.95 -28.44 -16.67
C ALA A 204 2.85 -29.11 -15.58
N ALA A 205 4.17 -29.04 -15.73
CA ALA A 205 5.12 -29.65 -14.84
C ALA A 205 5.05 -29.10 -13.41
N GLU A 206 5.27 -29.97 -12.41
CA GLU A 206 5.28 -29.60 -10.97
C GLU A 206 6.34 -28.55 -10.65
N ALA A 207 7.50 -28.61 -11.32
CA ALA A 207 8.57 -27.61 -11.16
C ALA A 207 8.11 -26.21 -11.56
N LEU A 208 7.32 -26.09 -12.65
CA LEU A 208 6.77 -24.83 -13.10
C LEU A 208 5.67 -24.34 -12.13
N GLU A 209 4.81 -25.23 -11.67
CA GLU A 209 3.80 -24.89 -10.65
C GLU A 209 4.44 -24.37 -9.38
N ALA A 210 5.45 -25.07 -8.84
CA ALA A 210 6.18 -24.65 -7.66
C ALA A 210 6.85 -23.27 -7.83
N LEU A 211 7.41 -23.00 -9.00
CA LEU A 211 8.01 -21.71 -9.31
C LEU A 211 6.96 -20.59 -9.36
N ILE A 212 5.77 -20.87 -9.88
CA ILE A 212 4.71 -19.87 -10.02
C ILE A 212 3.94 -19.69 -8.73
N LEU A 213 3.48 -20.75 -8.10
CA LEU A 213 2.66 -20.72 -6.89
C LEU A 213 3.48 -20.73 -5.60
N GLY A 214 4.69 -21.32 -5.63
CA GLY A 214 5.53 -21.44 -4.42
C GLY A 214 4.77 -22.09 -3.27
N ASN A 215 5.09 -21.67 -2.06
CA ASN A 215 4.44 -22.17 -0.83
C ASN A 215 3.13 -21.41 -0.50
N GLY A 216 2.65 -20.55 -1.39
CA GLY A 216 1.46 -19.73 -1.14
C GLY A 216 1.71 -18.50 -0.25
N ASP A 217 2.95 -18.25 0.13
CA ASP A 217 3.33 -17.08 0.92
C ASP A 217 3.73 -15.88 0.05
N ARG A 218 3.89 -14.72 0.69
CA ARG A 218 4.25 -13.47 0.01
C ARG A 218 5.69 -13.39 -0.47
N LYS A 219 6.53 -14.33 -0.10
CA LYS A 219 7.97 -14.35 -0.40
C LYS A 219 8.29 -15.30 -1.54
N SER A 220 7.52 -16.38 -1.68
CA SER A 220 7.72 -17.42 -2.69
C SER A 220 6.64 -17.38 -3.76
N GLY A 221 6.99 -17.87 -4.94
CA GLY A 221 6.09 -17.96 -6.08
C GLY A 221 5.78 -16.63 -6.77
N LEU A 222 5.86 -16.62 -8.11
CA LEU A 222 5.62 -15.41 -8.92
C LEU A 222 4.20 -14.89 -8.79
N PHE A 223 3.24 -15.78 -8.56
CA PHE A 223 1.84 -15.43 -8.39
C PHE A 223 1.60 -14.68 -7.06
N TRP A 224 2.20 -15.13 -5.96
CA TRP A 224 1.98 -14.55 -4.63
C TRP A 224 2.94 -13.41 -4.30
N GLN A 225 4.14 -13.42 -4.88
CA GLN A 225 5.22 -12.52 -4.51
C GLN A 225 4.76 -11.05 -4.43
N GLN A 226 4.93 -10.47 -3.28
CA GLN A 226 4.66 -9.07 -3.00
C GLN A 226 5.79 -8.53 -2.13
N LYS A 227 6.30 -7.34 -2.49
CA LYS A 227 7.27 -6.67 -1.65
C LYS A 227 6.65 -6.46 -0.26
N PRO A 228 7.25 -7.00 0.80
CA PRO A 228 6.71 -6.81 2.15
C PRO A 228 6.71 -5.32 2.51
N PRO A 229 5.82 -4.87 3.40
CA PRO A 229 5.96 -3.57 4.04
C PRO A 229 7.30 -3.52 4.76
N LEU A 230 7.88 -2.33 4.84
CA LEU A 230 9.12 -2.13 5.58
C LEU A 230 8.92 -2.53 7.04
N SER A 231 9.79 -3.38 7.55
CA SER A 231 9.81 -3.79 8.96
C SER A 231 10.68 -2.84 9.79
N GLY A 232 10.69 -3.01 11.13
CA GLY A 232 11.44 -2.15 12.04
C GLY A 232 12.92 -2.01 11.67
N ALA A 233 13.60 -3.11 11.30
CA ALA A 233 15.01 -3.07 10.86
C ALA A 233 15.21 -2.29 9.55
N ASP A 234 14.25 -2.35 8.62
CA ASP A 234 14.30 -1.58 7.39
C ASP A 234 13.96 -0.10 7.61
N LEU A 235 13.12 0.20 8.60
CA LEU A 235 12.82 1.57 9.02
C LEU A 235 14.08 2.24 9.59
N LEU A 236 14.91 1.52 10.34
CA LEU A 236 16.20 2.04 10.82
C LEU A 236 17.13 2.40 9.66
N LYS A 237 17.16 1.60 8.59
CA LYS A 237 17.92 1.91 7.35
C LYS A 237 17.40 3.15 6.63
N MET A 238 16.13 3.50 6.81
CA MET A 238 15.52 4.72 6.25
C MET A 238 15.81 5.96 7.09
N LEU A 239 16.20 5.80 8.37
CA LEU A 239 16.66 6.90 9.21
C LEU A 239 17.98 7.40 8.62
N GLY A 240 17.99 8.63 8.15
CA GLY A 240 19.23 9.27 7.72
C GLY A 240 20.20 9.38 8.90
N LYS A 241 21.48 9.40 8.58
CA LYS A 241 22.52 9.70 9.57
C LYS A 241 22.48 11.18 9.98
N CYS A 242 22.93 11.46 11.20
CA CYS A 242 23.13 12.82 11.67
C CYS A 242 24.13 13.54 10.77
N THR A 243 23.90 14.82 10.50
CA THR A 243 24.80 15.63 9.67
C THR A 243 26.11 15.97 10.40
N PHE A 244 26.05 16.06 11.72
CA PHE A 244 27.18 16.39 12.59
C PHE A 244 27.86 15.11 13.08
N GLU A 245 27.15 14.21 13.72
CA GLU A 245 27.60 12.90 14.17
C GLU A 245 27.28 11.84 13.13
N LYS A 246 28.17 11.66 12.16
CA LYS A 246 27.96 10.78 10.99
C LYS A 246 27.76 9.30 11.35
N THR A 247 28.21 8.88 12.51
CA THR A 247 28.01 7.52 13.01
C THR A 247 26.61 7.30 13.58
N GLU A 248 25.97 8.36 14.05
CA GLU A 248 24.68 8.30 14.72
C GLU A 248 23.50 8.43 13.75
N TYR A 249 22.38 7.81 14.11
CA TYR A 249 21.12 8.02 13.43
C TYR A 249 20.46 9.33 13.87
N ARG A 250 19.69 9.93 12.98
CA ARG A 250 18.81 11.03 13.37
C ARG A 250 17.83 10.56 14.43
N ALA A 251 17.57 11.41 15.42
CA ALA A 251 16.58 11.12 16.46
C ALA A 251 15.21 10.79 15.85
N PRO A 252 14.51 9.74 16.33
CA PRO A 252 13.16 9.46 15.91
C PRO A 252 12.22 10.60 16.30
N LYS A 253 11.29 10.96 15.41
CA LYS A 253 10.36 12.09 15.62
C LYS A 253 9.55 11.98 16.91
N ALA A 254 9.17 10.76 17.31
CA ALA A 254 8.43 10.46 18.54
C ALA A 254 9.34 10.09 19.74
N GLY A 255 10.63 10.41 19.67
CA GLY A 255 11.53 10.24 20.82
C GLY A 255 11.34 11.38 21.82
N PHE A 256 11.40 11.07 23.12
CA PHE A 256 11.22 12.05 24.19
C PHE A 256 12.10 13.30 24.02
N THR A 257 13.37 13.12 23.69
CA THR A 257 14.31 14.23 23.46
C THR A 257 13.90 15.09 22.26
N ALA A 258 13.43 14.46 21.18
CA ALA A 258 12.96 15.17 19.98
C ALA A 258 11.67 15.95 20.27
N GLU A 259 10.74 15.36 20.99
CA GLU A 259 9.49 16.03 21.41
C GLU A 259 9.78 17.18 22.37
N ARG A 260 10.67 16.98 23.33
CA ARG A 260 11.13 18.03 24.25
C ARG A 260 11.78 19.19 23.50
N HIS A 261 12.63 18.90 22.53
CA HIS A 261 13.23 19.94 21.68
C HIS A 261 12.17 20.73 20.92
N VAL A 262 11.21 20.05 20.31
CA VAL A 262 10.09 20.71 19.60
C VAL A 262 9.27 21.57 20.55
N TRP A 263 8.98 21.08 21.75
CA TRP A 263 8.24 21.84 22.75
C TRP A 263 8.98 23.08 23.23
N LEU A 264 10.26 22.94 23.55
CA LEU A 264 11.12 24.08 23.94
C LEU A 264 11.20 25.14 22.82
N THR A 265 11.33 24.69 21.56
CA THR A 265 11.34 25.60 20.42
C THR A 265 10.01 26.35 20.28
N ARG A 266 8.88 25.66 20.49
CA ARG A 266 7.56 26.31 20.51
C ARG A 266 7.45 27.34 21.63
N MET A 267 7.91 27.00 22.82
CA MET A 267 7.90 27.92 23.97
C MET A 267 8.73 29.18 23.72
N ASN A 268 9.90 29.04 23.10
CA ASN A 268 10.76 30.18 22.76
C ASN A 268 10.10 31.14 21.75
N ASN A 269 9.33 30.58 20.81
CA ASN A 269 8.66 31.35 19.76
C ASN A 269 7.23 31.80 20.14
N LEU A 270 6.70 31.30 21.25
CA LEU A 270 5.35 31.64 21.68
C LEU A 270 5.29 33.11 22.13
N ARG A 271 4.21 33.75 21.73
CA ARG A 271 3.84 35.11 22.19
C ARG A 271 2.44 35.04 22.78
N ILE A 272 2.23 35.68 23.87
CA ILE A 272 0.92 35.84 24.51
C ILE A 272 0.49 37.28 24.40
N VAL A 273 -0.80 37.50 24.41
CA VAL A 273 -1.42 38.83 24.45
C VAL A 273 -2.07 38.99 25.83
N VAL A 274 -1.60 39.95 26.59
CA VAL A 274 -2.13 40.29 27.89
C VAL A 274 -2.42 41.80 27.87
N ASP A 275 -3.64 42.18 28.15
CA ASP A 275 -4.11 43.58 28.13
C ASP A 275 -3.78 44.33 26.83
N GLY A 276 -3.88 43.62 25.68
CA GLY A 276 -3.59 44.17 24.35
C GLY A 276 -2.08 44.25 24.00
N VAL A 277 -1.19 43.88 24.92
CA VAL A 277 0.25 43.87 24.68
C VAL A 277 0.75 42.47 24.35
N THR A 278 1.45 42.36 23.24
CA THR A 278 2.07 41.09 22.80
C THR A 278 3.45 40.96 23.41
N ARG A 279 3.70 39.90 24.18
CA ARG A 279 4.99 39.63 24.80
C ARG A 279 5.34 38.13 24.82
N PRO A 280 6.63 37.77 25.01
CA PRO A 280 6.99 36.38 25.30
C PRO A 280 6.49 35.99 26.71
N LEU A 281 6.49 34.68 26.98
CA LEU A 281 6.30 34.17 28.34
C LEU A 281 7.39 34.66 29.26
N ASN A 282 7.02 35.05 30.46
CA ASN A 282 7.99 35.32 31.55
C ASN A 282 8.53 33.99 32.13
N ASP A 283 9.51 34.05 33.03
CA ASP A 283 10.16 32.85 33.58
C ASP A 283 9.17 31.97 34.39
N VAL A 284 8.25 32.59 35.12
CA VAL A 284 7.23 31.87 35.92
C VAL A 284 6.25 31.14 35.00
N GLU A 285 5.70 31.85 34.02
CA GLU A 285 4.79 31.27 33.00
C GLU A 285 5.47 30.15 32.22
N ARG A 286 6.76 30.34 31.88
CA ARG A 286 7.56 29.35 31.19
C ARG A 286 7.79 28.10 32.05
N ALA A 287 8.14 28.26 33.31
CA ALA A 287 8.34 27.15 34.25
C ALA A 287 7.06 26.32 34.42
N LEU A 288 5.92 27.00 34.49
CA LEU A 288 4.61 26.36 34.57
C LEU A 288 4.29 25.58 33.29
N ALA A 289 4.53 26.17 32.12
CA ALA A 289 4.18 25.60 30.82
C ALA A 289 5.01 24.37 30.44
N LEU A 290 6.27 24.32 30.85
CA LEU A 290 7.22 23.28 30.42
C LEU A 290 6.76 21.84 30.73
N PRO A 291 6.24 21.48 31.91
CA PRO A 291 5.84 20.12 32.22
C PRO A 291 4.47 19.70 31.66
N LEU A 292 3.61 20.66 31.31
CA LEU A 292 2.20 20.40 30.98
C LEU A 292 1.95 19.32 29.90
N PRO A 293 2.68 19.32 28.76
CA PRO A 293 2.45 18.29 27.73
C PRO A 293 2.72 16.86 28.18
N TYR A 294 3.59 16.70 29.20
CA TYR A 294 4.01 15.40 29.72
C TYR A 294 3.12 14.87 30.84
N GLN A 295 2.16 15.68 31.30
CA GLN A 295 1.23 15.33 32.37
C GLN A 295 -0.10 14.76 31.85
N GLN A 296 -0.29 14.67 30.53
CA GLN A 296 -1.50 14.13 29.92
C GLN A 296 -1.17 13.08 28.85
N ALA A 297 -2.11 12.15 28.63
CA ALA A 297 -1.96 11.06 27.69
C ALA A 297 -2.34 11.41 26.24
N GLY A 298 -2.96 12.56 26.00
CA GLY A 298 -3.44 12.99 24.69
C GLY A 298 -2.71 14.22 24.14
N ASP A 299 -3.20 14.74 23.04
CA ASP A 299 -2.67 15.95 22.42
C ASP A 299 -2.78 17.15 23.34
N PHE A 300 -1.69 17.91 23.48
CA PHE A 300 -1.66 19.15 24.23
C PHE A 300 -1.91 20.34 23.31
N THR A 301 -2.93 21.13 23.62
CA THR A 301 -3.36 22.26 22.80
C THR A 301 -3.00 23.62 23.41
N TYR A 302 -2.88 24.65 22.59
CA TYR A 302 -2.68 26.02 23.06
C TYR A 302 -3.85 26.53 23.93
N LYS A 303 -5.07 26.01 23.72
CA LYS A 303 -6.22 26.33 24.58
C LYS A 303 -6.02 25.84 26.02
N GLN A 304 -5.45 24.63 26.17
CA GLN A 304 -5.11 24.08 27.49
C GLN A 304 -3.97 24.85 28.14
N LEU A 305 -2.96 25.26 27.35
CA LEU A 305 -1.88 26.12 27.83
C LEU A 305 -2.43 27.45 28.33
N ALA A 306 -3.25 28.14 27.54
CA ALA A 306 -3.87 29.42 27.93
C ALA A 306 -4.70 29.28 29.21
N ALA A 307 -5.49 28.22 29.34
CA ALA A 307 -6.28 27.96 30.55
C ALA A 307 -5.41 27.72 31.79
N ALA A 308 -4.27 27.00 31.62
CA ALA A 308 -3.33 26.76 32.71
C ALA A 308 -2.62 28.05 33.15
N LEU A 309 -2.20 28.89 32.22
CA LEU A 309 -1.58 30.19 32.49
C LEU A 309 -2.55 31.14 33.17
N HIS A 310 -3.82 31.20 32.70
CA HIS A 310 -4.85 32.04 33.28
C HIS A 310 -5.25 31.62 34.71
N LYS A 311 -5.13 30.32 35.02
CA LYS A 311 -5.43 29.80 36.36
C LYS A 311 -4.31 30.12 37.37
N ALA A 312 -3.12 30.36 36.90
CA ALA A 312 -1.95 30.59 37.74
C ALA A 312 -1.70 32.08 38.06
N GLY A 313 -2.46 33.00 37.52
CA GLY A 313 -2.36 34.43 37.70
C GLY A 313 -2.23 35.18 36.41
#